data_d7106e3861e50b4f67d1442c1f8fa881
#
_entry.id   d7106e3861e50b4f67d1442c1f8fa881
#
_cell.length_a   1.000
_cell.length_b   1.000
_cell.length_c   1.000
_cell.angle_alpha   90.00
_cell.angle_beta   90.00
_cell.angle_gamma   90.00
#
_symmetry.space_group_name_H-M   'P 1'
#
loop_
_entity.id
_entity.type
_entity.pdbx_description
1 polymer ?
#
loop_
_entity_poly.entity_id
_entity_poly.type
_entity_poly.pdbx_seq_one_letter_code
_entity_poly.pdbx_strand_id
1 'polypeptide(L)'
;METLYSPKFYTNQQAGSLSSAEVVIPIVLSLFKVNSAVDIGCGVGGWLKTLSQHGVSDYQGLDGDYVSAEMLQIPAEHFTPTDLSRSFSLSRKYDLAISLEVAEHLPESSADEFVGSIVNAAPVVLFS
;
A
#
# COMPACT_ATOMS: atom_id res chain seq x y z
N MET A 1 -6.11 -21.34 0.96
CA MET A 1 -5.50 -20.02 0.76
C MET A 1 -4.53 -19.63 1.86
N GLU A 2 -4.52 -20.38 2.94
CA GLU A 2 -3.61 -20.12 4.07
C GLU A 2 -2.15 -20.10 3.66
N THR A 3 -1.76 -20.97 2.70
CA THR A 3 -0.38 -21.06 2.24
C THR A 3 0.10 -19.81 1.51
N LEU A 4 -0.81 -19.06 0.88
CA LEU A 4 -0.46 -17.81 0.19
C LEU A 4 -0.03 -16.71 1.15
N TYR A 5 -0.59 -16.70 2.34
CA TYR A 5 -0.37 -15.64 3.33
C TYR A 5 0.29 -16.18 4.59
N SER A 6 1.11 -17.23 4.44
CA SER A 6 1.90 -17.75 5.54
C SER A 6 3.00 -16.75 5.94
N PRO A 7 3.55 -16.84 7.17
CA PRO A 7 4.67 -15.98 7.57
C PRO A 7 5.86 -16.06 6.60
N LYS A 8 6.14 -17.24 6.05
CA LYS A 8 7.22 -17.41 5.08
C LYS A 8 6.95 -16.61 3.79
N PHE A 9 5.70 -16.62 3.31
CA PHE A 9 5.31 -15.84 2.14
C PHE A 9 5.55 -14.35 2.38
N TYR A 10 5.11 -13.82 3.52
CA TYR A 10 5.31 -12.41 3.84
C TYR A 10 6.78 -12.04 3.98
N THR A 11 7.60 -12.91 4.55
CA THR A 11 9.03 -12.66 4.67
C THR A 11 9.68 -12.53 3.30
N ASN A 12 9.36 -13.41 2.36
CA ASN A 12 9.90 -13.37 1.02
C ASN A 12 9.40 -12.15 0.23
N GLN A 13 8.11 -11.86 0.33
CA GLN A 13 7.51 -10.71 -0.32
C GLN A 13 8.07 -9.41 0.24
N GLN A 14 8.27 -9.35 1.53
CA GLN A 14 8.84 -8.21 2.22
C GLN A 14 10.24 -7.86 1.71
N ALA A 15 11.10 -8.85 1.57
CA ALA A 15 12.46 -8.63 1.06
C ALA A 15 12.43 -8.08 -0.37
N GLY A 16 11.58 -8.64 -1.23
CA GLY A 16 11.42 -8.18 -2.60
C GLY A 16 10.84 -6.78 -2.67
N SER A 17 9.83 -6.49 -1.85
CA SER A 17 9.18 -5.17 -1.79
C SER A 17 10.16 -4.09 -1.34
N LEU A 18 10.99 -4.36 -0.33
CA LEU A 18 11.97 -3.39 0.15
C LEU A 18 13.00 -3.06 -0.92
N SER A 19 13.51 -4.08 -1.64
CA SER A 19 14.46 -3.85 -2.73
C SER A 19 13.86 -2.99 -3.84
N SER A 20 12.62 -3.28 -4.23
CA SER A 20 11.93 -2.50 -5.27
C SER A 20 11.62 -1.09 -4.80
N ALA A 21 11.18 -0.93 -3.56
CA ALA A 21 10.87 0.37 -2.99
C ALA A 21 12.09 1.27 -2.94
N GLU A 22 13.25 0.74 -2.54
CA GLU A 22 14.50 1.50 -2.45
C GLU A 22 14.95 2.05 -3.80
N VAL A 23 14.55 1.39 -4.89
CA VAL A 23 14.85 1.87 -6.25
C VAL A 23 13.80 2.86 -6.74
N VAL A 24 12.52 2.53 -6.55
CA VAL A 24 11.41 3.29 -7.16
C VAL A 24 11.07 4.56 -6.39
N ILE A 25 11.07 4.51 -5.07
CA ILE A 25 10.67 5.66 -4.25
C ILE A 25 11.54 6.90 -4.51
N PRO A 26 12.87 6.81 -4.54
CA PRO A 26 13.68 7.98 -4.87
C PRO A 26 13.35 8.59 -6.23
N ILE A 27 13.01 7.74 -7.21
CA ILE A 27 12.64 8.23 -8.55
C ILE A 27 11.32 9.01 -8.47
N VAL A 28 10.31 8.46 -7.81
CA VAL A 28 9.00 9.11 -7.66
C VAL A 28 9.17 10.45 -6.93
N LEU A 29 9.93 10.49 -5.86
CA LEU A 29 10.13 11.70 -5.08
C LEU A 29 10.97 12.75 -5.82
N SER A 30 11.76 12.34 -6.82
CA SER A 30 12.48 13.28 -7.68
C SER A 30 11.58 13.90 -8.75
N LEU A 31 10.50 13.22 -9.13
CA LEU A 31 9.58 13.66 -10.18
C LEU A 31 8.38 14.44 -9.65
N PHE A 32 7.94 14.13 -8.43
CA PHE A 32 6.73 14.71 -7.86
C PHE A 32 6.99 15.18 -6.44
N LYS A 33 6.30 16.25 -6.05
CA LYS A 33 6.33 16.73 -4.67
C LYS A 33 5.31 15.90 -3.87
N VAL A 34 5.81 15.04 -3.00
CA VAL A 34 4.98 14.12 -2.21
C VAL A 34 5.17 14.42 -0.73
N ASN A 35 4.13 14.96 -0.10
CA ASN A 35 4.10 15.20 1.34
C ASN A 35 3.22 14.18 2.07
N SER A 36 2.35 13.47 1.34
CA SER A 36 1.46 12.47 1.92
C SER A 36 1.28 11.30 0.95
N ALA A 37 1.10 10.11 1.50
CA ALA A 37 0.94 8.89 0.70
C ALA A 37 -0.02 7.90 1.36
N VAL A 38 -0.74 7.16 0.51
CA VAL A 38 -1.56 6.04 0.96
C VAL A 38 -1.18 4.81 0.14
N ASP A 39 -1.02 3.67 0.81
CA ASP A 39 -0.74 2.40 0.16
C ASP A 39 -1.95 1.48 0.35
N ILE A 40 -2.63 1.20 -0.74
CA ILE A 40 -3.86 0.41 -0.76
C ILE A 40 -3.48 -1.03 -1.10
N GLY A 41 -3.53 -1.88 -0.08
CA GLY A 41 -2.98 -3.22 -0.13
C GLY A 41 -1.53 -3.23 0.36
N CYS A 42 -1.27 -2.56 1.47
CA CYS A 42 0.09 -2.28 1.94
C CYS A 42 0.85 -3.49 2.48
N GLY A 43 0.15 -4.61 2.77
CA GLY A 43 0.78 -5.74 3.43
C GLY A 43 1.41 -5.31 4.74
N VAL A 44 2.65 -5.68 4.98
CA VAL A 44 3.37 -5.32 6.21
C VAL A 44 3.92 -3.89 6.22
N GLY A 45 3.77 -3.15 5.12
CA GLY A 45 4.10 -1.74 5.08
C GLY A 45 5.50 -1.40 4.57
N GLY A 46 6.12 -2.28 3.80
CA GLY A 46 7.48 -2.06 3.31
C GLY A 46 7.66 -0.80 2.47
N TRP A 47 6.74 -0.53 1.56
CA TRP A 47 6.79 0.67 0.73
C TRP A 47 6.62 1.95 1.55
N LEU A 48 5.70 1.94 2.51
CA LEU A 48 5.48 3.07 3.40
C LEU A 48 6.67 3.31 4.32
N LYS A 49 7.29 2.24 4.78
CA LYS A 49 8.52 2.35 5.58
C LYS A 49 9.62 3.05 4.78
N THR A 50 9.80 2.67 3.52
CA THR A 50 10.78 3.31 2.64
C THR A 50 10.46 4.79 2.43
N LEU A 51 9.19 5.12 2.18
CA LEU A 51 8.76 6.51 2.09
C LEU A 51 9.11 7.30 3.35
N SER A 52 8.87 6.73 4.52
CA SER A 52 9.19 7.40 5.79
C SER A 52 10.69 7.64 5.94
N GLN A 53 11.51 6.71 5.48
CA GLN A 53 12.96 6.86 5.50
C GLN A 53 13.45 7.95 4.56
N HIS A 54 12.65 8.30 3.55
CA HIS A 54 12.94 9.38 2.61
C HIS A 54 12.20 10.68 2.96
N GLY A 55 11.69 10.79 4.17
CA GLY A 55 11.15 12.05 4.69
C GLY A 55 9.64 12.25 4.58
N VAL A 56 8.91 11.26 4.09
CA VAL A 56 7.44 11.33 4.04
C VAL A 56 6.88 10.75 5.33
N SER A 57 6.42 11.61 6.23
CA SER A 57 5.92 11.19 7.54
C SER A 57 4.39 11.06 7.61
N ASP A 58 3.68 11.64 6.64
CA ASP A 58 2.23 11.58 6.57
C ASP A 58 1.82 10.47 5.59
N TYR A 59 1.54 9.31 6.14
CA TYR A 59 1.18 8.16 5.31
C TYR A 59 0.22 7.23 6.03
N GLN A 60 -0.53 6.45 5.26
CA GLN A 60 -1.47 5.48 5.77
C GLN A 60 -1.45 4.23 4.89
N GLY A 61 -1.49 3.07 5.51
CA GLY A 61 -1.61 1.79 4.82
C GLY A 61 -2.98 1.17 5.06
N LEU A 62 -3.57 0.61 4.02
CA LEU A 62 -4.84 -0.11 4.07
C LEU A 62 -4.62 -1.53 3.61
N ASP A 63 -5.11 -2.49 4.38
CA ASP A 63 -5.13 -3.90 3.96
C ASP A 63 -6.10 -4.67 4.85
N GLY A 64 -6.30 -5.95 4.54
CA GLY A 64 -7.21 -6.79 5.28
C GLY A 64 -6.72 -7.10 6.70
N ASP A 65 -7.62 -7.64 7.51
CA ASP A 65 -7.35 -7.98 8.90
C ASP A 65 -6.42 -9.20 9.07
N TYR A 66 -6.08 -9.86 7.96
CA TYR A 66 -5.10 -10.96 7.97
C TYR A 66 -3.68 -10.45 8.23
N VAL A 67 -3.44 -9.14 8.11
CA VAL A 67 -2.15 -8.54 8.47
C VAL A 67 -2.16 -8.29 9.96
N SER A 68 -1.33 -9.01 10.71
CA SER A 68 -1.26 -8.84 12.15
C SER A 68 -0.36 -7.67 12.54
N ALA A 69 -0.67 -7.05 13.67
CA ALA A 69 0.13 -5.93 14.19
C ALA A 69 1.60 -6.30 14.40
N GLU A 70 1.87 -7.56 14.73
CA GLU A 70 3.24 -8.05 14.96
C GLU A 70 4.08 -8.07 13.70
N MET A 71 3.43 -8.18 12.54
CA MET A 71 4.10 -8.24 11.23
C MET A 71 4.35 -6.86 10.64
N LEU A 72 3.70 -5.82 11.15
CA LEU A 72 3.82 -4.47 10.58
C LEU A 72 5.22 -3.91 10.75
N GLN A 73 5.72 -3.30 9.67
CA GLN A 73 6.99 -2.56 9.67
C GLN A 73 6.79 -1.06 9.85
N ILE A 74 5.54 -0.65 9.98
CA ILE A 74 5.14 0.74 10.24
C ILE A 74 4.39 0.78 11.56
N PRO A 75 4.32 1.95 12.23
CA PRO A 75 3.52 2.09 13.45
C PRO A 75 2.06 1.72 13.20
N ALA A 76 1.42 1.10 14.18
CA ALA A 76 0.05 0.62 14.06
C ALA A 76 -0.95 1.74 13.75
N GLU A 77 -0.70 2.95 14.20
CA GLU A 77 -1.55 4.11 13.91
C GLU A 77 -1.55 4.49 12.42
N HIS A 78 -0.57 4.03 11.65
CA HIS A 78 -0.50 4.25 10.21
C HIS A 78 -1.14 3.10 9.41
N PHE A 79 -1.85 2.20 10.07
CA PHE A 79 -2.50 1.08 9.41
C PHE A 79 -3.99 1.06 9.72
N THR A 80 -4.81 0.90 8.68
CA THR A 80 -6.26 0.80 8.80
C THR A 80 -6.73 -0.51 8.18
N PRO A 81 -7.27 -1.46 8.97
CA PRO A 81 -7.87 -2.68 8.41
C PRO A 81 -9.01 -2.31 7.48
N THR A 82 -8.99 -2.84 6.27
CA THR A 82 -9.94 -2.48 5.21
C THR A 82 -10.24 -3.69 4.35
N ASP A 83 -11.51 -3.95 4.05
CA ASP A 83 -11.90 -4.97 3.09
C ASP A 83 -11.79 -4.39 1.68
N LEU A 84 -10.70 -4.72 1.00
CA LEU A 84 -10.41 -4.19 -0.34
C LEU A 84 -11.26 -4.82 -1.44
N SER A 85 -12.00 -5.90 -1.15
CA SER A 85 -12.93 -6.50 -2.10
C SER A 85 -14.24 -5.72 -2.24
N ARG A 86 -14.43 -4.71 -1.39
CA ARG A 86 -15.61 -3.84 -1.40
C ARG A 86 -15.20 -2.42 -1.72
N SER A 87 -16.17 -1.61 -2.11
CA SER A 87 -15.97 -0.17 -2.21
C SER A 87 -15.49 0.39 -0.89
N PHE A 88 -14.50 1.24 -0.93
CA PHE A 88 -14.05 1.96 0.25
C PHE A 88 -13.84 3.44 -0.13
N SER A 89 -13.95 4.31 0.86
CA SER A 89 -13.66 5.72 0.66
C SER A 89 -12.68 6.17 1.73
N LEU A 90 -11.79 7.06 1.32
CA LEU A 90 -10.82 7.65 2.22
C LEU A 90 -11.39 8.96 2.78
N SER A 91 -11.09 9.25 4.05
CA SER A 91 -11.55 10.48 4.69
C SER A 91 -10.83 11.72 4.17
N ARG A 92 -9.76 11.54 3.39
CA ARG A 92 -8.95 12.62 2.84
C ARG A 92 -8.30 12.18 1.54
N LYS A 93 -7.71 13.12 0.83
CA LYS A 93 -6.85 12.83 -0.33
C LYS A 93 -5.38 12.90 0.07
N TYR A 94 -4.56 12.22 -0.71
CA TYR A 94 -3.12 12.14 -0.53
C TYR A 94 -2.42 12.66 -1.79
N ASP A 95 -1.12 12.92 -1.70
CA ASP A 95 -0.34 13.31 -2.87
C ASP A 95 0.02 12.12 -3.75
N LEU A 96 0.22 10.96 -3.13
CA LEU A 96 0.59 9.73 -3.82
C LEU A 96 -0.28 8.57 -3.31
N ALA A 97 -0.81 7.81 -4.23
CA ALA A 97 -1.45 6.53 -3.92
C ALA A 97 -0.64 5.40 -4.54
N ILE A 98 -0.42 4.36 -3.75
CA ILE A 98 0.31 3.16 -4.16
C ILE A 98 -0.65 1.99 -4.08
N SER A 99 -0.66 1.13 -5.08
CA SER A 99 -1.32 -0.17 -5.02
C SER A 99 -0.62 -1.12 -5.98
N LEU A 100 0.18 -2.04 -5.41
CA LEU A 100 1.04 -2.93 -6.17
C LEU A 100 0.66 -4.37 -5.91
N GLU A 101 0.42 -5.12 -6.99
CA GLU A 101 0.11 -6.56 -6.95
C GLU A 101 -1.14 -6.89 -6.13
N VAL A 102 -2.14 -6.00 -6.11
CA VAL A 102 -3.38 -6.17 -5.34
C VAL A 102 -4.57 -6.48 -6.24
N ALA A 103 -4.77 -5.68 -7.29
CA ALA A 103 -5.96 -5.76 -8.15
C ALA A 103 -6.13 -7.15 -8.76
N GLU A 104 -5.05 -7.85 -9.09
CA GLU A 104 -5.07 -9.18 -9.68
C GLU A 104 -5.65 -10.25 -8.75
N HIS A 105 -5.65 -10.00 -7.44
CA HIS A 105 -6.18 -10.93 -6.44
C HIS A 105 -7.64 -10.65 -6.08
N LEU A 106 -8.22 -9.58 -6.62
CA LEU A 106 -9.60 -9.20 -6.34
C LEU A 106 -10.55 -9.82 -7.36
N PRO A 107 -11.82 -10.06 -6.98
CA PRO A 107 -12.83 -10.48 -7.94
C PRO A 107 -12.94 -9.49 -9.10
N GLU A 108 -13.11 -9.99 -10.31
CA GLU A 108 -13.27 -9.14 -11.50
C GLU A 108 -14.41 -8.14 -11.32
N SER A 109 -15.47 -8.56 -10.63
CA SER A 109 -16.63 -7.70 -10.36
C SER A 109 -16.30 -6.49 -9.47
N SER A 110 -15.18 -6.53 -8.74
CA SER A 110 -14.74 -5.46 -7.87
C SER A 110 -13.70 -4.55 -8.51
N ALA A 111 -13.17 -4.94 -9.68
CA ALA A 111 -12.00 -4.27 -10.27
C ALA A 111 -12.25 -2.79 -10.58
N ASP A 112 -13.39 -2.48 -11.19
CA ASP A 112 -13.71 -1.11 -11.58
C ASP A 112 -13.84 -0.19 -10.36
N GLU A 113 -14.50 -0.66 -9.32
CA GLU A 113 -14.66 0.10 -8.08
C GLU A 113 -13.32 0.30 -7.38
N PHE A 114 -12.47 -0.72 -7.40
CA PHE A 114 -11.16 -0.66 -6.79
C PHE A 114 -10.29 0.39 -7.48
N VAL A 115 -10.21 0.32 -8.80
CA VAL A 115 -9.44 1.30 -9.59
C VAL A 115 -10.00 2.71 -9.41
N GLY A 116 -11.31 2.86 -9.40
CA GLY A 116 -11.96 4.15 -9.16
C GLY A 116 -11.59 4.72 -7.79
N SER A 117 -11.56 3.90 -6.76
CA SER A 117 -11.17 4.32 -5.42
C SER A 117 -9.72 4.80 -5.37
N ILE A 118 -8.82 4.11 -6.06
CA ILE A 118 -7.41 4.49 -6.13
C ILE A 118 -7.24 5.81 -6.87
N VAL A 119 -7.87 5.95 -8.01
CA VAL A 119 -7.77 7.16 -8.84
C VAL A 119 -8.29 8.39 -8.09
N ASN A 120 -9.30 8.21 -7.26
CA ASN A 120 -9.84 9.30 -6.45
C ASN A 120 -9.01 9.61 -5.20
N ALA A 121 -8.05 8.75 -4.85
CA ALA A 121 -7.26 8.91 -3.63
C ALA A 121 -6.17 9.96 -3.76
N ALA A 122 -5.58 10.11 -4.96
CA ALA A 122 -4.44 10.99 -5.16
C ALA A 122 -4.27 11.37 -6.64
N PRO A 123 -3.61 12.51 -6.94
CA PRO A 123 -3.32 12.90 -8.32
C PRO A 123 -2.21 12.07 -8.96
N VAL A 124 -1.33 11.47 -8.16
CA VAL A 124 -0.26 10.60 -8.65
C VAL A 124 -0.51 9.20 -8.11
N VAL A 125 -0.49 8.22 -9.01
CA VAL A 125 -0.77 6.82 -8.65
C VAL A 125 0.35 5.94 -9.15
N LEU A 126 0.87 5.10 -8.27
CA LEU A 126 1.82 4.04 -8.59
C LEU A 126 1.04 2.71 -8.51
N PHE A 127 0.83 2.09 -9.65
CA PHE A 127 -0.09 0.96 -9.77
C PHE A 127 0.51 -0.19 -10.57
N SER A 128 0.23 -1.40 -10.10
CA SER A 128 0.51 -2.60 -10.90
C SER A 128 -0.52 -3.69 -10.65
#